data_545b997462073200f78764be3df68402
#
_entry.id   545b997462073200f78764be3df68402
#
_cell.length_a   1.000
_cell.length_b   1.000
_cell.length_c   1.000
_cell.angle_alpha   90.00
_cell.angle_beta   90.00
_cell.angle_gamma   90.00
#
_symmetry.space_group_name_H-M   'P 1'
#
loop_
_entity.id
_entity.type
_entity.pdbx_description
1 polymer ?
#
loop_
_entity_poly.entity_id
_entity_poly.type
_entity_poly.pdbx_seq_one_letter_code
_entity_poly.pdbx_strand_id
1 'polypeptide(L)'
;MRILIVEDEIKIRMGISRLISAHTQHTVVGEAKNGKEGLEMISRFHPELVISDIRMPVMDGLEMLQESVKMGNPCHFVILSGYSEFEYAQTAIRYGVDDYLLKPLAPEDVTQLLDKIQKKIDQEEAENIQTTEGILRELILGGRKDITDICKKLLKTGVFEKVM
;
A
#
# COMPACT_ATOMS: atom_id res chain seq x y z
N MET A 1 -1.72 -3.49 -10.51
CA MET A 1 -0.92 -3.40 -9.26
C MET A 1 -0.59 -4.77 -8.69
N ARG A 2 0.45 -4.83 -7.86
CA ARG A 2 0.92 -6.03 -7.18
C ARG A 2 0.38 -6.03 -5.75
N ILE A 3 -0.30 -7.10 -5.36
CA ILE A 3 -1.07 -7.18 -4.12
C ILE A 3 -0.48 -8.27 -3.21
N LEU A 4 -0.29 -7.94 -1.94
CA LEU A 4 0.00 -8.90 -0.87
C LEU A 4 -1.27 -9.12 -0.04
N ILE A 5 -1.61 -10.36 0.22
CA ILE A 5 -2.73 -10.74 1.10
C ILE A 5 -2.18 -11.29 2.41
N VAL A 6 -2.66 -10.74 3.54
CA VAL A 6 -2.26 -11.17 4.88
C VAL A 6 -3.52 -11.52 5.67
N GLU A 7 -3.74 -12.82 5.87
CA GLU A 7 -4.96 -13.36 6.48
C GLU A 7 -4.64 -14.74 7.09
N ASP A 8 -4.95 -14.98 8.34
CA ASP A 8 -4.61 -16.23 9.00
C ASP A 8 -5.53 -17.40 8.59
N GLU A 9 -6.79 -17.11 8.25
CA GLU A 9 -7.71 -18.14 7.75
C GLU A 9 -7.44 -18.49 6.28
N ILE A 10 -6.93 -19.70 6.05
CA ILE A 10 -6.57 -20.15 4.71
C ILE A 10 -7.71 -20.08 3.69
N LYS A 11 -8.95 -20.35 4.13
CA LYS A 11 -10.13 -20.34 3.24
C LYS A 11 -10.44 -18.92 2.76
N ILE A 12 -10.35 -17.94 3.66
CA ILE A 12 -10.58 -16.52 3.34
C ILE A 12 -9.45 -16.03 2.46
N ARG A 13 -8.19 -16.28 2.82
CA ARG A 13 -7.01 -15.89 2.05
C ARG A 13 -7.06 -16.41 0.62
N MET A 14 -7.32 -17.70 0.43
CA MET A 14 -7.46 -18.32 -0.89
C MET A 14 -8.69 -17.77 -1.66
N GLY A 15 -9.78 -17.47 -0.95
CA GLY A 15 -10.97 -16.87 -1.54
C GLY A 15 -10.68 -15.50 -2.15
N ILE A 16 -10.00 -14.64 -1.41
CA ILE A 16 -9.59 -13.29 -1.87
C ILE A 16 -8.62 -13.41 -3.06
N SER A 17 -7.62 -14.29 -2.96
CA SER A 17 -6.64 -14.52 -4.03
C SER A 17 -7.31 -14.98 -5.33
N ARG A 18 -8.23 -15.91 -5.26
CA ARG A 18 -9.01 -16.39 -6.43
C ARG A 18 -9.91 -15.29 -7.00
N LEU A 19 -10.57 -14.52 -6.13
CA LEU A 19 -11.44 -13.43 -6.55
C LEU A 19 -10.65 -12.37 -7.33
N ILE A 20 -9.50 -11.94 -6.82
CA ILE A 20 -8.62 -10.98 -7.49
C ILE A 20 -8.17 -11.54 -8.85
N SER A 21 -7.69 -12.78 -8.89
CA SER A 21 -7.19 -13.41 -10.11
C SER A 21 -8.27 -13.65 -11.17
N ALA A 22 -9.51 -13.92 -10.75
CA ALA A 22 -10.60 -14.22 -11.67
C ALA A 22 -11.31 -12.97 -12.23
N HIS A 23 -11.35 -11.88 -11.46
CA HIS A 23 -12.17 -10.71 -11.78
C HIS A 23 -11.37 -9.43 -12.06
N THR A 24 -10.05 -9.48 -11.94
CA THR A 24 -9.19 -8.30 -12.14
C THR A 24 -7.93 -8.66 -12.93
N GLN A 25 -7.21 -7.62 -13.37
CA GLN A 25 -5.88 -7.78 -13.98
C GLN A 25 -4.74 -7.56 -12.98
N HIS A 26 -5.06 -7.51 -11.70
CA HIS A 26 -4.07 -7.35 -10.65
C HIS A 26 -3.39 -8.68 -10.31
N THR A 27 -2.19 -8.61 -9.75
CA THR A 27 -1.38 -9.80 -9.45
C THR A 27 -1.19 -9.94 -7.95
N VAL A 28 -1.57 -11.08 -7.40
CA VAL A 28 -1.22 -11.45 -6.01
C VAL A 28 0.23 -11.93 -6.01
N VAL A 29 1.12 -11.16 -5.38
CA VAL A 29 2.56 -11.45 -5.35
C VAL A 29 2.98 -12.25 -4.12
N GLY A 30 2.11 -12.37 -3.13
CA GLY A 30 2.36 -13.15 -1.93
C GLY A 30 1.11 -13.33 -1.07
N GLU A 31 1.16 -14.35 -0.24
CA GLU A 31 0.13 -14.67 0.75
C GLU A 31 0.82 -14.97 2.09
N ALA A 32 0.45 -14.27 3.14
CA ALA A 32 0.99 -14.43 4.49
C ALA A 32 -0.13 -14.79 5.47
N LYS A 33 0.21 -15.51 6.54
CA LYS A 33 -0.76 -15.94 7.57
C LYS A 33 -0.70 -15.14 8.87
N ASN A 34 0.18 -14.17 8.96
CA ASN A 34 0.31 -13.26 10.10
C ASN A 34 1.10 -12.01 9.68
N GLY A 35 1.07 -10.98 10.52
CA GLY A 35 1.75 -9.71 10.23
C GLY A 35 3.27 -9.82 10.12
N LYS A 36 3.91 -10.73 10.83
CA LYS A 36 5.36 -10.92 10.76
C LYS A 36 5.79 -11.43 9.38
N GLU A 37 5.12 -12.47 8.88
CA GLU A 37 5.35 -12.96 7.50
C GLU A 37 4.99 -11.87 6.48
N GLY A 38 3.91 -11.10 6.74
CA GLY A 38 3.52 -9.96 5.92
C GLY A 38 4.64 -8.94 5.78
N LEU A 39 5.28 -8.52 6.88
CA LEU A 39 6.42 -7.59 6.86
C LEU A 39 7.62 -8.12 6.06
N GLU A 40 7.96 -9.39 6.23
CA GLU A 40 9.02 -10.03 5.47
C GLU A 40 8.72 -10.00 3.96
N MET A 41 7.46 -10.27 3.58
CA MET A 41 7.02 -10.22 2.19
C MET A 41 6.93 -8.78 1.64
N ILE A 42 6.52 -7.80 2.43
CA ILE A 42 6.54 -6.38 2.05
C ILE A 42 7.96 -5.98 1.66
N SER A 43 8.95 -6.30 2.51
CA SER A 43 10.35 -5.98 2.28
C SER A 43 10.96 -6.72 1.07
N ARG A 44 10.47 -7.93 0.78
CA ARG A 44 10.99 -8.76 -0.32
C ARG A 44 10.36 -8.45 -1.66
N PHE A 45 9.05 -8.26 -1.69
CA PHE A 45 8.28 -8.16 -2.94
C PHE A 45 7.89 -6.72 -3.30
N HIS A 46 7.98 -5.77 -2.35
CA HIS A 46 7.57 -4.38 -2.53
C HIS A 46 6.19 -4.27 -3.20
N PRO A 47 5.12 -4.82 -2.58
CA PRO A 47 3.78 -4.73 -3.13
C PRO A 47 3.31 -3.27 -3.18
N GLU A 48 2.42 -2.96 -4.11
CA GLU A 48 1.76 -1.65 -4.19
C GLU A 48 0.59 -1.56 -3.21
N LEU A 49 -0.07 -2.70 -2.94
CA LEU A 49 -1.19 -2.81 -2.01
C LEU A 49 -1.02 -4.01 -1.08
N VAL A 50 -1.30 -3.80 0.20
CA VAL A 50 -1.45 -4.84 1.21
C VAL A 50 -2.91 -4.91 1.63
N ILE A 51 -3.53 -6.08 1.51
CA ILE A 51 -4.86 -6.37 2.05
C ILE A 51 -4.65 -7.26 3.27
N SER A 52 -4.99 -6.76 4.45
CA SER A 52 -4.70 -7.44 5.72
C SER A 52 -5.91 -7.58 6.60
N ASP A 53 -6.10 -8.77 7.20
CA ASP A 53 -6.96 -8.90 8.37
C ASP A 53 -6.40 -8.10 9.55
N ILE A 54 -7.28 -7.68 10.45
CA ILE A 54 -6.89 -7.00 11.70
C ILE A 54 -6.31 -8.02 12.68
N ARG A 55 -7.10 -9.05 13.00
CA ARG A 55 -6.76 -9.99 14.07
C ARG A 55 -6.07 -11.23 13.54
N MET A 56 -4.79 -11.30 13.77
CA MET A 56 -3.97 -12.45 13.40
C MET A 56 -3.03 -12.83 14.56
N PRO A 57 -2.64 -14.12 14.65
CA PRO A 57 -1.65 -14.53 15.64
C PRO A 57 -0.27 -13.94 15.34
N VAL A 58 0.59 -13.90 16.35
CA VAL A 58 2.00 -13.46 16.29
C VAL A 58 2.16 -11.96 16.15
N MET A 59 1.55 -11.35 15.15
CA MET A 59 1.52 -9.91 14.88
C MET A 59 0.21 -9.61 14.15
N ASP A 60 -0.54 -8.67 14.67
CA ASP A 60 -1.80 -8.24 14.07
C ASP A 60 -1.61 -7.28 12.88
N GLY A 61 -2.70 -7.00 12.16
CA GLY A 61 -2.64 -6.15 10.97
C GLY A 61 -2.28 -4.69 11.26
N LEU A 62 -2.66 -4.16 12.44
CA LEU A 62 -2.34 -2.80 12.83
C LEU A 62 -0.87 -2.66 13.25
N GLU A 63 -0.36 -3.64 14.00
CA GLU A 63 1.06 -3.71 14.35
C GLU A 63 1.92 -3.82 13.08
N MET A 64 1.51 -4.67 12.13
CA MET A 64 2.19 -4.80 10.85
C MET A 64 2.22 -3.47 10.07
N LEU A 65 1.09 -2.75 10.01
CA LEU A 65 1.01 -1.44 9.36
C LEU A 65 1.99 -0.45 10.00
N GLN A 66 2.00 -0.36 11.35
CA GLN A 66 2.88 0.55 12.07
C GLN A 66 4.35 0.25 11.81
N GLU A 67 4.74 -1.02 11.85
CA GLU A 67 6.12 -1.42 11.59
C GLU A 67 6.51 -1.18 10.12
N SER A 68 5.62 -1.43 9.17
CA SER A 68 5.85 -1.13 7.75
C SER A 68 6.11 0.37 7.52
N VAL A 69 5.33 1.25 8.16
CA VAL A 69 5.51 2.71 8.08
C VAL A 69 6.86 3.11 8.68
N LYS A 70 7.25 2.56 9.84
CA LYS A 70 8.56 2.83 10.46
C LYS A 70 9.73 2.39 9.60
N MET A 71 9.57 1.29 8.85
CA MET A 71 10.60 0.77 7.94
C MET A 71 10.70 1.58 6.63
N GLY A 72 9.82 2.57 6.42
CA GLY A 72 9.83 3.40 5.21
C GLY A 72 9.37 2.67 3.95
N ASN A 73 8.60 1.60 4.08
CA ASN A 73 8.05 0.87 2.93
C ASN A 73 6.78 1.55 2.42
N PRO A 74 6.83 2.26 1.27
CA PRO A 74 5.65 2.92 0.72
C PRO A 74 4.76 1.88 0.05
N CYS A 75 3.65 1.54 0.69
CA CYS A 75 2.59 0.73 0.08
C CYS A 75 1.24 1.17 0.63
N HIS A 76 0.21 0.98 -0.17
CA HIS A 76 -1.18 1.20 0.25
C HIS A 76 -1.63 0.06 1.16
N PHE A 77 -2.48 0.38 2.13
CA PHE A 77 -3.03 -0.60 3.06
C PHE A 77 -4.55 -0.56 3.06
N VAL A 78 -5.15 -1.73 2.95
CA VAL A 78 -6.58 -1.98 3.15
C VAL A 78 -6.75 -3.01 4.24
N ILE A 79 -7.64 -2.72 5.17
CA ILE A 79 -7.94 -3.60 6.30
C ILE A 79 -9.21 -4.38 6.04
N LEU A 80 -9.17 -5.69 6.31
CA LEU A 80 -10.34 -6.55 6.39
C LEU A 80 -10.83 -6.58 7.84
N SER A 81 -12.13 -6.37 8.04
CA SER A 81 -12.70 -6.29 9.38
C SER A 81 -14.01 -7.05 9.48
N GLY A 82 -14.26 -7.72 10.61
CA GLY A 82 -15.58 -8.22 10.98
C GLY A 82 -16.44 -7.12 11.59
N TYR A 83 -17.76 -7.35 11.66
CA TYR A 83 -18.74 -6.41 12.24
C TYR A 83 -18.44 -5.99 13.69
N SER A 84 -17.75 -6.83 14.46
CA SER A 84 -17.38 -6.58 15.86
C SER A 84 -16.12 -5.73 16.03
N GLU A 85 -15.47 -5.31 14.95
CA GLU A 85 -14.12 -4.71 14.97
C GLU A 85 -14.11 -3.24 14.53
N PHE A 86 -15.25 -2.56 14.60
CA PHE A 86 -15.40 -1.16 14.17
C PHE A 86 -14.41 -0.20 14.87
N GLU A 87 -14.11 -0.41 16.14
CA GLU A 87 -13.15 0.41 16.88
C GLU A 87 -11.71 0.26 16.31
N TYR A 88 -11.37 -0.95 15.87
CA TYR A 88 -10.09 -1.22 15.21
C TYR A 88 -10.00 -0.56 13.84
N ALA A 89 -11.09 -0.58 13.08
CA ALA A 89 -11.15 0.13 11.79
C ALA A 89 -10.93 1.64 11.97
N GLN A 90 -11.52 2.26 13.00
CA GLN A 90 -11.27 3.67 13.33
C GLN A 90 -9.79 3.92 13.68
N THR A 91 -9.17 3.01 14.41
CA THR A 91 -7.74 3.10 14.75
C THR A 91 -6.88 2.97 13.48
N ALA A 92 -7.21 2.05 12.59
CA ALA A 92 -6.53 1.88 11.31
C ALA A 92 -6.53 3.17 10.48
N ILE A 93 -7.66 3.88 10.41
CA ILE A 93 -7.77 5.17 9.72
C ILE A 93 -6.78 6.20 10.29
N ARG A 94 -6.59 6.23 11.60
CA ARG A 94 -5.60 7.14 12.24
C ARG A 94 -4.16 6.79 11.88
N TYR A 95 -3.88 5.55 11.55
CA TYR A 95 -2.55 5.09 11.09
C TYR A 95 -2.36 5.19 9.57
N GLY A 96 -3.35 5.73 8.84
CA GLY A 96 -3.21 6.04 7.44
C GLY A 96 -3.51 4.88 6.49
N VAL A 97 -4.40 3.95 6.88
CA VAL A 97 -4.94 2.98 5.90
C VAL A 97 -5.75 3.71 4.84
N ASP A 98 -5.70 3.21 3.63
CA ASP A 98 -6.39 3.80 2.49
C ASP A 98 -7.89 3.53 2.52
N ASP A 99 -8.27 2.34 2.97
CA ASP A 99 -9.67 1.93 3.09
C ASP A 99 -9.83 0.69 3.97
N TYR A 100 -11.07 0.26 4.17
CA TYR A 100 -11.41 -0.99 4.86
C TYR A 100 -12.54 -1.73 4.15
N LEU A 101 -12.56 -3.05 4.27
CA LEU A 101 -13.62 -3.93 3.77
C LEU A 101 -14.23 -4.73 4.91
N LEU A 102 -15.54 -4.83 4.92
CA LEU A 102 -16.25 -5.65 5.89
C LEU A 102 -16.41 -7.09 5.39
N LYS A 103 -16.12 -8.05 6.26
CA LYS A 103 -16.43 -9.47 6.03
C LYS A 103 -17.94 -9.73 6.28
N PRO A 104 -18.63 -10.55 5.47
CA PRO A 104 -18.14 -11.34 4.33
C PRO A 104 -17.92 -10.48 3.07
N LEU A 105 -16.87 -10.80 2.30
CA LEU A 105 -16.48 -10.03 1.12
C LEU A 105 -17.32 -10.42 -0.10
N ALA A 106 -18.01 -9.46 -0.68
CA ALA A 106 -18.63 -9.63 -1.99
C ALA A 106 -17.61 -9.33 -3.11
N PRO A 107 -17.67 -10.06 -4.25
CA PRO A 107 -16.76 -9.80 -5.38
C PRO A 107 -16.77 -8.35 -5.85
N GLU A 108 -17.95 -7.75 -5.86
CA GLU A 108 -18.18 -6.36 -6.30
C GLU A 108 -17.47 -5.36 -5.37
N ASP A 109 -17.51 -5.57 -4.05
CA ASP A 109 -16.85 -4.69 -3.07
C ASP A 109 -15.35 -4.69 -3.26
N VAL A 110 -14.78 -5.87 -3.48
CA VAL A 110 -13.33 -6.03 -3.71
C VAL A 110 -12.91 -5.37 -5.02
N THR A 111 -13.64 -5.59 -6.11
CA THR A 111 -13.32 -4.98 -7.41
C THR A 111 -13.42 -3.46 -7.37
N GLN A 112 -14.47 -2.90 -6.78
CA GLN A 112 -14.63 -1.45 -6.63
C GLN A 112 -13.52 -0.83 -5.79
N LEU A 113 -13.14 -1.50 -4.70
CA LEU A 113 -12.01 -1.05 -3.89
C LEU A 113 -10.71 -1.03 -4.68
N LEU A 114 -10.40 -2.11 -5.39
CA LEU A 114 -9.17 -2.20 -6.18
C LEU A 114 -9.11 -1.14 -7.28
N ASP A 115 -10.23 -0.84 -7.94
CA ASP A 115 -10.33 0.25 -8.90
C ASP A 115 -10.09 1.62 -8.26
N LYS A 116 -10.61 1.84 -7.05
CA LYS A 116 -10.39 3.07 -6.28
C LYS A 116 -8.92 3.25 -5.92
N ILE A 117 -8.28 2.20 -5.41
CA ILE A 117 -6.85 2.24 -5.04
C ILE A 117 -5.98 2.41 -6.28
N GLN A 118 -6.28 1.73 -7.40
CA GLN A 118 -5.53 1.92 -8.64
C GLN A 118 -5.57 3.38 -9.11
N LYS A 119 -6.74 4.01 -9.10
CA LYS A 119 -6.87 5.44 -9.45
C LYS A 119 -6.05 6.34 -8.55
N LYS A 120 -5.98 6.02 -7.25
CA LYS A 120 -5.17 6.76 -6.28
C LYS A 120 -3.68 6.64 -6.60
N ILE A 121 -3.21 5.42 -6.87
CA ILE A 121 -1.82 5.16 -7.27
C ILE A 121 -1.47 5.94 -8.55
N ASP A 122 -2.33 5.87 -9.57
CA ASP A 122 -2.13 6.56 -10.84
C ASP A 122 -2.05 8.09 -10.67
N GLN A 123 -2.87 8.65 -9.77
CA GLN A 123 -2.84 10.08 -9.42
C GLN A 123 -1.54 10.47 -8.71
N GLU A 124 -1.12 9.71 -7.71
CA GLU A 124 0.13 9.95 -6.97
C GLU A 124 1.36 9.85 -7.89
N GLU A 125 1.37 8.91 -8.82
CA GLU A 125 2.43 8.80 -9.83
C GLU A 125 2.46 10.00 -10.79
N ALA A 126 1.29 10.46 -11.25
CA ALA A 126 1.19 11.65 -12.12
C ALA A 126 1.67 12.92 -11.42
N GLU A 127 1.30 13.13 -10.15
CA GLU A 127 1.75 14.26 -9.33
C GLU A 127 3.27 14.22 -9.10
N ASN A 128 3.84 13.04 -8.84
CA ASN A 128 5.28 12.86 -8.68
C ASN A 128 6.04 13.18 -9.98
N ILE A 129 5.52 12.78 -11.14
CA ILE A 129 6.11 13.09 -12.45
C ILE A 129 6.11 14.59 -12.68
N GLN A 130 4.99 15.27 -12.47
CA GLN A 130 4.87 16.74 -12.65
C GLN A 130 5.83 17.50 -11.73
N THR A 131 5.95 17.08 -10.47
CA THR A 131 6.88 17.68 -9.51
C THR A 131 8.34 17.49 -9.95
N THR A 132 8.67 16.29 -10.44
CA THR A 132 10.02 15.97 -10.94
C THR A 132 10.37 16.78 -12.19
N GLU A 133 9.45 16.89 -13.14
CA GLU A 133 9.63 17.73 -14.34
C GLU A 133 9.77 19.22 -13.99
N GLY A 134 8.99 19.70 -13.01
CA GLY A 134 9.09 21.07 -12.49
C GLY A 134 10.49 21.35 -11.91
N ILE A 135 11.00 20.43 -11.09
CA ILE A 135 12.35 20.52 -10.49
C ILE A 135 13.43 20.45 -11.58
N LEU A 136 13.30 19.57 -12.56
CA LEU A 136 14.25 19.49 -13.68
C LEU A 136 14.24 20.76 -14.54
N ARG A 137 13.10 21.36 -14.79
CA ARG A 137 13.00 22.66 -15.48
C ARG A 137 13.69 23.76 -14.71
N GLU A 138 13.50 23.83 -13.39
CA GLU A 138 14.23 24.80 -12.54
C GLU A 138 15.76 24.60 -12.61
N LEU A 139 16.23 23.34 -12.66
CA LEU A 139 17.65 23.03 -12.83
C LEU A 139 18.22 23.46 -14.17
N ILE A 140 17.48 23.26 -15.26
CA ILE A 140 17.93 23.52 -16.63
C ILE A 140 17.84 25.04 -16.94
N LEU A 141 16.77 25.73 -16.52
CA LEU A 141 16.47 27.11 -16.88
C LEU A 141 16.91 28.13 -15.83
N GLY A 142 17.04 27.74 -14.58
CA GLY A 142 17.44 28.58 -13.46
C GLY A 142 18.94 28.55 -13.23
N GLY A 143 19.71 29.35 -13.99
CA GLY A 143 21.13 29.49 -13.82
C GLY A 143 21.54 29.71 -12.36
N ARG A 144 22.29 28.78 -11.76
CA ARG A 144 22.99 28.85 -10.47
C ARG A 144 22.19 29.34 -9.25
N LYS A 145 21.00 28.82 -9.01
CA LYS A 145 20.39 28.82 -7.67
C LYS A 145 20.69 27.50 -6.98
N ASP A 146 21.13 27.61 -5.75
CA ASP A 146 21.62 26.60 -4.83
C ASP A 146 21.21 25.14 -5.14
N ILE A 147 22.12 24.40 -5.74
CA ILE A 147 22.01 22.94 -5.99
C ILE A 147 21.59 22.21 -4.70
N THR A 148 22.01 22.72 -3.53
CA THR A 148 21.67 22.19 -2.22
C THR A 148 20.17 22.21 -1.91
N ASP A 149 19.44 23.24 -2.30
CA ASP A 149 17.99 23.37 -2.07
C ASP A 149 17.20 22.46 -3.03
N ILE A 150 17.70 22.31 -4.24
CA ILE A 150 17.13 21.43 -5.25
C ILE A 150 17.36 19.96 -4.86
N CYS A 151 18.54 19.59 -4.38
CA CYS A 151 18.81 18.26 -3.83
C CYS A 151 17.92 17.95 -2.62
N LYS A 152 17.66 18.91 -1.73
CA LYS A 152 16.73 18.72 -0.61
C LYS A 152 15.28 18.50 -1.07
N LYS A 153 14.84 19.17 -2.12
CA LYS A 153 13.51 18.96 -2.71
C LYS A 153 13.41 17.59 -3.36
N LEU A 154 14.43 17.16 -4.11
CA LEU A 154 14.50 15.82 -4.73
C LEU A 154 14.54 14.67 -3.70
N LEU A 155 15.25 14.85 -2.59
CA LEU A 155 15.27 13.89 -1.48
C LEU A 155 13.89 13.76 -0.80
N LYS A 156 13.10 14.83 -0.73
CA LYS A 156 11.75 14.80 -0.17
C LYS A 156 10.72 14.13 -1.09
N THR A 157 10.96 14.07 -2.39
CA THR A 157 10.04 13.44 -3.38
C THR A 157 10.31 11.95 -3.57
N GLY A 158 11.29 11.36 -2.90
CA GLY A 158 11.60 9.93 -3.00
C GLY A 158 12.10 9.47 -4.38
N VAL A 159 12.42 10.41 -5.28
CA VAL A 159 12.84 10.11 -6.66
C VAL A 159 14.15 9.31 -6.70
N PHE A 160 15.02 9.48 -5.69
CA PHE A 160 16.31 8.76 -5.64
C PHE A 160 16.21 7.30 -5.18
N GLU A 161 15.14 6.89 -4.51
CA GLU A 161 14.98 5.49 -4.08
C GLU A 161 14.56 4.55 -5.22
N LYS A 162 14.03 5.09 -6.33
CA LYS A 162 13.61 4.29 -7.50
C LYS A 162 14.73 4.10 -8.55
N VAL A 163 15.88 4.72 -8.41
CA VAL A 163 16.97 4.71 -9.43
C VAL A 163 18.16 3.83 -9.02
N MET A 164 18.20 3.33 -7.80
CA MET A 164 19.15 2.33 -7.33
C MET A 164 18.48 0.99 -7.09
#